data_00a824df94ea4a63c40315a72f6bdb82
#
_entry.id   00a824df94ea4a63c40315a72f6bdb82
#
_cell.length_a   1.000
_cell.length_b   1.000
_cell.length_c   1.000
_cell.angle_alpha   90.00
_cell.angle_beta   90.00
_cell.angle_gamma   90.00
#
_symmetry.space_group_name_H-M   'P 1'
#
loop_
_entity.id
_entity.type
_entity.pdbx_description
1 polymer ?
#
loop_
_entity_poly.entity_id
_entity_poly.type
_entity_poly.pdbx_seq_one_letter_code
_entity_poly.pdbx_strand_id
1 'polypeptide(L)'
;MRVLVANIPLPENRFLVDLNAELEQRCEIVHDSDAFWAMEGDYDIVHLHFPEYLTFEIQDAYRAGLKDELIEQVRRRLEFWSERARIVVTRHVLLPHDAVSDPAWEKMYETVYGHADGVAHFAEPSVEEFTERYSRTVFHRGQPPAHVVIPHQNYSSLPSGIGRSRARAALGIPDTADVMLVFGAIRSDAERELVLNTFRAVEAPNKLLLVSRWRENLAPVSWIRLKYWIRDLTRLYHRFHRRYRFNYAFVEEADTQLYMEAADVLFIPRLFVLNSGNVTLGMTFGRVVVGPDSWDVGSLLRETGNPVFDPRRPETAGPAVDMGFQLAREGSVGRANRQLALTEWTAEQCAARYFDFFQALGAGAQAGATTSNK
;
A
#
# COMPACT_ATOMS: atom_id res chain seq x y z
N MET A 1 5.58 -27.98 0.35
CA MET A 1 5.94 -26.82 -0.48
C MET A 1 6.73 -25.85 0.38
N ARG A 2 7.86 -25.40 -0.12
CA ARG A 2 8.79 -24.51 0.56
C ARG A 2 8.90 -23.19 -0.20
N VAL A 3 8.62 -22.07 0.47
CA VAL A 3 8.52 -20.74 -0.15
C VAL A 3 9.60 -19.83 0.43
N LEU A 4 10.44 -19.26 -0.43
CA LEU A 4 11.40 -18.23 -0.06
C LEU A 4 10.77 -16.84 -0.24
N VAL A 5 10.61 -16.08 0.83
CA VAL A 5 10.28 -14.65 0.76
C VAL A 5 11.61 -13.89 0.67
N ALA A 6 11.90 -13.38 -0.52
CA ALA A 6 13.22 -12.87 -0.90
C ALA A 6 13.51 -11.41 -0.50
N ASN A 7 12.57 -10.74 0.14
CA ASN A 7 12.75 -9.36 0.61
C ASN A 7 13.49 -9.30 1.95
N ILE A 8 14.20 -8.20 2.21
CA ILE A 8 14.71 -7.91 3.56
C ILE A 8 13.55 -7.87 4.56
N PRO A 9 13.77 -8.23 5.83
CA PRO A 9 12.72 -8.18 6.84
C PRO A 9 12.10 -6.79 6.97
N LEU A 10 10.78 -6.70 6.90
CA LEU A 10 9.99 -5.49 7.05
C LEU A 10 8.98 -5.66 8.22
N PRO A 11 9.44 -5.70 9.47
CA PRO A 11 8.60 -6.03 10.63
C PRO A 11 7.48 -5.00 10.88
N GLU A 12 7.63 -3.78 10.38
CA GLU A 12 6.59 -2.73 10.46
C GLU A 12 5.51 -2.87 9.36
N ASN A 13 5.69 -3.80 8.42
CA ASN A 13 4.72 -4.03 7.35
C ASN A 13 3.72 -5.12 7.76
N ARG A 14 2.61 -4.71 8.38
CA ARG A 14 1.56 -5.62 8.85
C ARG A 14 1.00 -6.53 7.77
N PHE A 15 0.95 -6.06 6.50
CA PHE A 15 0.53 -6.92 5.40
C PHE A 15 1.43 -8.16 5.28
N LEU A 16 2.75 -7.98 5.30
CA LEU A 16 3.69 -9.10 5.20
C LEU A 16 3.66 -9.98 6.45
N VAL A 17 3.63 -9.38 7.63
CA VAL A 17 3.62 -10.10 8.89
C VAL A 17 2.38 -11.01 8.99
N ASP A 18 1.20 -10.46 8.77
CA ASP A 18 -0.05 -11.21 8.89
C ASP A 18 -0.21 -12.26 7.77
N LEU A 19 0.17 -11.92 6.53
CA LEU A 19 0.14 -12.87 5.40
C LEU A 19 1.07 -14.07 5.63
N ASN A 20 2.32 -13.80 6.02
CA ASN A 20 3.29 -14.86 6.25
C ASN A 20 2.88 -15.77 7.41
N ALA A 21 2.38 -15.21 8.52
CA ALA A 21 1.88 -15.99 9.65
C ALA A 21 0.75 -16.97 9.26
N GLU A 22 -0.13 -16.56 8.34
CA GLU A 22 -1.20 -17.43 7.83
C GLU A 22 -0.72 -18.41 6.75
N LEU A 23 0.28 -18.05 5.95
CA LEU A 23 0.92 -18.96 4.99
C LEU A 23 1.71 -20.05 5.71
N GLU A 24 2.35 -19.77 6.84
CA GLU A 24 3.06 -20.75 7.67
C GLU A 24 2.17 -21.89 8.17
N GLN A 25 0.85 -21.66 8.25
CA GLN A 25 -0.13 -22.72 8.55
C GLN A 25 -0.31 -23.71 7.38
N ARG A 26 0.14 -23.39 6.17
CA ARG A 26 -0.11 -24.15 4.92
C ARG A 26 1.16 -24.66 4.24
N CYS A 27 2.27 -23.98 4.41
CA CYS A 27 3.55 -24.32 3.80
C CYS A 27 4.72 -23.80 4.65
N GLU A 28 5.92 -24.26 4.34
CA GLU A 28 7.13 -23.77 4.97
C GLU A 28 7.50 -22.41 4.35
N ILE A 29 7.44 -21.35 5.14
CA ILE A 29 7.87 -20.00 4.73
C ILE A 29 9.28 -19.74 5.29
N VAL A 30 10.20 -19.37 4.41
CA VAL A 30 11.55 -18.93 4.76
C VAL A 30 11.71 -17.47 4.34
N HIS A 31 11.79 -16.57 5.31
CA HIS A 31 11.99 -15.16 5.04
C HIS A 31 13.48 -14.84 5.12
N ASP A 32 14.18 -14.94 4.00
CA ASP A 32 15.64 -14.84 3.94
C ASP A 32 16.10 -14.21 2.61
N SER A 33 16.40 -12.91 2.65
CA SER A 33 16.98 -12.21 1.50
C SER A 33 18.41 -12.67 1.19
N ASP A 34 19.18 -13.10 2.18
CA ASP A 34 20.56 -13.52 1.98
C ASP A 34 20.62 -14.84 1.21
N ALA A 35 19.71 -15.79 1.49
CA ALA A 35 19.55 -17.03 0.71
C ALA A 35 19.23 -16.74 -0.77
N PHE A 36 18.36 -15.75 -1.05
CA PHE A 36 18.08 -15.32 -2.42
C PHE A 36 19.36 -14.80 -3.11
N TRP A 37 20.14 -13.96 -2.41
CA TRP A 37 21.35 -13.35 -2.96
C TRP A 37 22.49 -14.33 -3.11
N ALA A 38 22.68 -15.24 -2.16
CA ALA A 38 23.70 -16.28 -2.21
C ALA A 38 23.36 -17.39 -3.23
N MET A 39 22.10 -17.42 -3.73
CA MET A 39 21.60 -18.48 -4.59
C MET A 39 21.69 -19.87 -3.91
N GLU A 40 21.32 -19.91 -2.61
CA GLU A 40 21.41 -21.09 -1.77
C GLU A 40 20.05 -21.63 -1.34
N GLY A 41 19.96 -22.94 -1.11
CA GLY A 41 18.75 -23.62 -0.68
C GLY A 41 17.94 -24.20 -1.83
N ASP A 42 16.89 -24.92 -1.45
CA ASP A 42 15.95 -25.57 -2.36
C ASP A 42 14.54 -25.12 -2.00
N TYR A 43 13.88 -24.47 -2.95
CA TYR A 43 12.57 -23.85 -2.78
C TYR A 43 11.67 -24.15 -3.98
N ASP A 44 10.38 -24.35 -3.71
CA ASP A 44 9.38 -24.53 -4.77
C ASP A 44 8.97 -23.17 -5.36
N ILE A 45 8.90 -22.15 -4.50
CA ILE A 45 8.47 -20.78 -4.83
C ILE A 45 9.50 -19.79 -4.29
N VAL A 46 9.82 -18.78 -5.11
CA VAL A 46 10.49 -17.53 -4.68
C VAL A 46 9.47 -16.41 -4.77
N HIS A 47 9.06 -15.88 -3.64
CA HIS A 47 8.04 -14.86 -3.53
C HIS A 47 8.67 -13.48 -3.27
N LEU A 48 8.39 -12.52 -4.15
CA LEU A 48 8.86 -11.14 -4.09
C LEU A 48 7.67 -10.20 -3.87
N HIS A 49 7.86 -9.21 -2.99
CA HIS A 49 6.84 -8.20 -2.74
C HIS A 49 7.23 -6.83 -3.27
N PHE A 50 8.45 -6.39 -2.98
CA PHE A 50 8.94 -5.05 -3.31
C PHE A 50 10.34 -5.15 -3.90
N PRO A 51 10.52 -4.93 -5.21
CA PRO A 51 11.86 -4.94 -5.83
C PRO A 51 12.87 -4.01 -5.17
N GLU A 52 12.40 -2.88 -4.60
CA GLU A 52 13.23 -1.91 -3.89
C GLU A 52 13.72 -2.38 -2.51
N TYR A 53 13.21 -3.48 -2.00
CA TYR A 53 13.57 -4.05 -0.69
C TYR A 53 14.16 -5.46 -0.79
N LEU A 54 14.85 -5.77 -1.89
CA LEU A 54 15.58 -7.04 -2.04
C LEU A 54 16.87 -7.06 -1.22
N THR A 55 17.53 -5.92 -1.06
CA THR A 55 18.68 -5.74 -0.16
C THR A 55 18.67 -4.35 0.44
N PHE A 56 19.48 -4.14 1.50
CA PHE A 56 19.70 -2.81 2.05
C PHE A 56 20.40 -1.88 1.05
N GLU A 57 21.31 -2.41 0.20
CA GLU A 57 21.97 -1.62 -0.84
C GLU A 57 20.97 -1.10 -1.89
N ILE A 58 20.01 -1.92 -2.32
CA ILE A 58 18.94 -1.51 -3.24
C ILE A 58 18.00 -0.51 -2.54
N GLN A 59 17.69 -0.72 -1.25
CA GLN A 59 16.91 0.22 -0.46
C GLN A 59 17.60 1.60 -0.37
N ASP A 60 18.92 1.62 -0.16
CA ASP A 60 19.69 2.87 -0.13
C ASP A 60 19.74 3.53 -1.51
N ALA A 61 19.81 2.73 -2.59
CA ALA A 61 19.77 3.22 -3.98
C ALA A 61 18.45 3.91 -4.33
N TYR A 62 17.36 3.63 -3.61
CA TYR A 62 16.09 4.34 -3.72
C TYR A 62 16.20 5.86 -3.52
N ARG A 63 17.18 6.30 -2.73
CA ARG A 63 17.48 7.72 -2.49
C ARG A 63 18.71 8.22 -3.25
N ALA A 64 19.68 7.35 -3.50
CA ALA A 64 20.96 7.69 -4.09
C ALA A 64 21.00 7.52 -5.62
N GLY A 65 19.98 6.88 -6.20
CA GLY A 65 19.92 6.47 -7.60
C GLY A 65 20.35 5.01 -7.79
N LEU A 66 19.56 4.28 -8.58
CA LEU A 66 19.79 2.86 -8.85
C LEU A 66 20.80 2.71 -10.01
N LYS A 67 21.82 1.89 -9.78
CA LYS A 67 22.87 1.63 -10.78
C LYS A 67 22.56 0.38 -11.60
N ASP A 68 22.95 0.37 -12.87
CA ASP A 68 22.79 -0.76 -13.78
C ASP A 68 23.44 -2.05 -13.26
N GLU A 69 24.56 -1.95 -12.53
CA GLU A 69 25.23 -3.09 -11.96
C GLU A 69 24.38 -3.84 -10.92
N LEU A 70 23.56 -3.11 -10.14
CA LEU A 70 22.62 -3.71 -9.19
C LEU A 70 21.47 -4.41 -9.91
N ILE A 71 20.93 -3.80 -10.97
CA ILE A 71 19.88 -4.41 -11.81
C ILE A 71 20.41 -5.70 -12.41
N GLU A 72 21.64 -5.70 -12.92
CA GLU A 72 22.28 -6.89 -13.49
C GLU A 72 22.52 -7.98 -12.44
N GLN A 73 22.85 -7.62 -11.22
CA GLN A 73 22.95 -8.58 -10.12
C GLN A 73 21.60 -9.23 -9.77
N VAL A 74 20.52 -8.44 -9.75
CA VAL A 74 19.16 -8.96 -9.56
C VAL A 74 18.78 -9.91 -10.71
N ARG A 75 19.04 -9.50 -11.95
CA ARG A 75 18.75 -10.34 -13.14
C ARG A 75 19.39 -11.72 -13.05
N ARG A 76 20.69 -11.80 -12.69
CA ARG A 76 21.40 -13.10 -12.54
C ARG A 76 20.78 -13.98 -11.47
N ARG A 77 20.26 -13.41 -10.37
CA ARG A 77 19.60 -14.19 -9.33
C ARG A 77 18.23 -14.69 -9.79
N LEU A 78 17.49 -13.84 -10.48
CA LEU A 78 16.21 -14.24 -11.07
C LEU A 78 16.38 -15.33 -12.13
N GLU A 79 17.41 -15.26 -12.97
CA GLU A 79 17.76 -16.34 -13.92
C GLU A 79 18.06 -17.65 -13.19
N PHE A 80 18.92 -17.61 -12.16
CA PHE A 80 19.24 -18.79 -11.35
C PHE A 80 17.99 -19.42 -10.73
N TRP A 81 17.14 -18.60 -10.12
CA TRP A 81 15.93 -19.07 -9.46
C TRP A 81 14.86 -19.53 -10.45
N SER A 82 14.73 -18.90 -11.61
CA SER A 82 13.78 -19.34 -12.66
C SER A 82 13.98 -20.78 -13.13
N GLU A 83 15.21 -21.28 -13.03
CA GLU A 83 15.52 -22.66 -13.41
C GLU A 83 15.14 -23.69 -12.32
N ARG A 84 14.96 -23.24 -11.06
CA ARG A 84 14.87 -24.11 -9.86
C ARG A 84 13.54 -23.98 -9.12
N ALA A 85 12.93 -22.82 -9.19
CA ALA A 85 11.70 -22.47 -8.48
C ALA A 85 10.73 -21.75 -9.42
N ARG A 86 9.51 -21.50 -8.95
CA ARG A 86 8.58 -20.56 -9.57
C ARG A 86 8.72 -19.21 -8.90
N ILE A 87 8.86 -18.15 -9.70
CA ILE A 87 8.96 -16.79 -9.20
C ILE A 87 7.56 -16.16 -9.19
N VAL A 88 7.11 -15.74 -8.01
CA VAL A 88 5.84 -15.05 -7.81
C VAL A 88 6.12 -13.65 -7.31
N VAL A 89 5.43 -12.67 -7.86
CA VAL A 89 5.53 -11.26 -7.43
C VAL A 89 4.16 -10.77 -6.98
N THR A 90 4.08 -10.19 -5.78
CA THR A 90 2.90 -9.43 -5.36
C THR A 90 3.08 -7.96 -5.75
N ARG A 91 2.16 -7.44 -6.54
CA ARG A 91 2.23 -6.11 -7.11
C ARG A 91 1.61 -5.06 -6.18
N HIS A 92 2.44 -4.37 -5.42
CA HIS A 92 2.00 -3.36 -4.46
C HIS A 92 1.87 -1.95 -5.07
N VAL A 93 2.76 -1.61 -5.99
CA VAL A 93 2.89 -0.27 -6.57
C VAL A 93 3.22 -0.34 -8.04
N LEU A 94 3.05 0.75 -8.77
CA LEU A 94 3.51 0.88 -10.17
C LEU A 94 5.03 0.88 -10.25
N LEU A 95 5.63 1.77 -9.47
CA LEU A 95 7.07 1.99 -9.27
C LEU A 95 7.27 2.55 -7.85
N PRO A 96 8.50 2.57 -7.32
CA PRO A 96 8.77 3.17 -6.02
C PRO A 96 8.31 4.63 -5.99
N HIS A 97 7.72 5.05 -4.87
CA HIS A 97 6.97 6.31 -4.77
C HIS A 97 7.75 7.58 -5.14
N ASP A 98 9.05 7.65 -4.82
CA ASP A 98 9.89 8.81 -5.12
C ASP A 98 10.65 8.65 -6.46
N ALA A 99 10.40 7.56 -7.21
CA ALA A 99 11.09 7.17 -8.44
C ALA A 99 10.14 6.85 -9.60
N VAL A 100 8.94 7.44 -9.61
CA VAL A 100 7.85 7.14 -10.58
C VAL A 100 8.24 7.43 -12.04
N SER A 101 9.25 8.25 -12.26
CA SER A 101 9.77 8.61 -13.59
C SER A 101 11.26 8.30 -13.75
N ASP A 102 11.85 7.46 -12.90
CA ASP A 102 13.25 7.07 -13.01
C ASP A 102 13.39 5.81 -13.91
N PRO A 103 14.04 5.93 -15.09
CA PRO A 103 14.20 4.82 -16.03
C PRO A 103 14.92 3.60 -15.43
N ALA A 104 15.81 3.79 -14.46
CA ALA A 104 16.51 2.69 -13.82
C ALA A 104 15.54 1.83 -12.99
N TRP A 105 14.60 2.44 -12.30
CA TRP A 105 13.57 1.72 -11.57
C TRP A 105 12.54 1.06 -12.50
N GLU A 106 12.19 1.68 -13.64
CA GLU A 106 11.39 1.01 -14.67
C GLU A 106 12.08 -0.26 -15.16
N LYS A 107 13.38 -0.18 -15.48
CA LYS A 107 14.19 -1.33 -15.89
C LYS A 107 14.28 -2.41 -14.82
N MET A 108 14.43 -2.03 -13.53
CA MET A 108 14.42 -2.98 -12.41
C MET A 108 13.11 -3.74 -12.33
N TYR A 109 11.98 -3.03 -12.37
CA TYR A 109 10.66 -3.64 -12.29
C TYR A 109 10.37 -4.52 -13.51
N GLU A 110 10.73 -4.05 -14.73
CA GLU A 110 10.63 -4.86 -15.94
C GLU A 110 11.48 -6.14 -15.85
N THR A 111 12.70 -6.04 -15.29
CA THR A 111 13.58 -7.19 -15.06
C THR A 111 12.92 -8.21 -14.13
N VAL A 112 12.34 -7.75 -13.01
CA VAL A 112 11.66 -8.63 -12.04
C VAL A 112 10.44 -9.28 -12.67
N TYR A 113 9.55 -8.49 -13.29
CA TYR A 113 8.33 -9.03 -13.89
C TYR A 113 8.61 -9.90 -15.12
N GLY A 114 9.69 -9.60 -15.87
CA GLY A 114 10.12 -10.43 -16.99
C GLY A 114 10.52 -11.85 -16.61
N HIS A 115 10.87 -12.10 -15.35
CA HIS A 115 11.20 -13.42 -14.83
C HIS A 115 10.08 -14.05 -13.98
N ALA A 116 8.98 -13.33 -13.74
CA ALA A 116 7.88 -13.86 -12.94
C ALA A 116 7.13 -14.99 -13.67
N ASP A 117 6.82 -16.07 -12.97
CA ASP A 117 5.89 -17.10 -13.40
C ASP A 117 4.45 -16.72 -13.05
N GLY A 118 4.28 -15.96 -11.97
CA GLY A 118 2.99 -15.48 -11.50
C GLY A 118 3.04 -14.10 -10.88
N VAL A 119 1.95 -13.33 -11.05
CA VAL A 119 1.77 -12.02 -10.43
C VAL A 119 0.45 -11.98 -9.69
N ALA A 120 0.51 -11.67 -8.40
CA ALA A 120 -0.67 -11.42 -7.58
C ALA A 120 -0.99 -9.91 -7.57
N HIS A 121 -2.23 -9.57 -7.87
CA HIS A 121 -2.78 -8.23 -7.91
C HIS A 121 -3.84 -8.05 -6.83
N PHE A 122 -4.15 -6.83 -6.43
CA PHE A 122 -5.17 -6.58 -5.42
C PHE A 122 -6.57 -6.33 -6.02
N ALA A 123 -6.65 -5.92 -7.31
CA ALA A 123 -7.88 -5.80 -8.07
C ALA A 123 -7.62 -5.92 -9.58
N GLU A 124 -8.68 -6.10 -10.36
CA GLU A 124 -8.59 -6.26 -11.83
C GLU A 124 -7.91 -5.08 -12.57
N PRO A 125 -8.13 -3.80 -12.20
CA PRO A 125 -7.44 -2.70 -12.89
C PRO A 125 -5.91 -2.79 -12.85
N SER A 126 -5.35 -3.43 -11.82
CA SER A 126 -3.92 -3.70 -11.76
C SER A 126 -3.47 -4.74 -12.78
N VAL A 127 -4.32 -5.72 -13.12
CA VAL A 127 -4.03 -6.71 -14.19
C VAL A 127 -4.03 -6.03 -15.56
N GLU A 128 -5.04 -5.19 -15.81
CA GLU A 128 -5.16 -4.44 -17.07
C GLU A 128 -3.95 -3.51 -17.28
N GLU A 129 -3.58 -2.74 -16.26
CA GLU A 129 -2.45 -1.83 -16.30
C GLU A 129 -1.12 -2.59 -16.48
N PHE A 130 -0.96 -3.73 -15.82
CA PHE A 130 0.22 -4.59 -15.99
C PHE A 130 0.33 -5.08 -17.44
N THR A 131 -0.75 -5.57 -18.01
CA THR A 131 -0.80 -6.10 -19.37
C THR A 131 -0.45 -5.03 -20.40
N GLU A 132 -0.96 -3.81 -20.20
CA GLU A 132 -0.62 -2.67 -21.07
C GLU A 132 0.86 -2.26 -20.92
N ARG A 133 1.31 -2.04 -19.67
CA ARG A 133 2.68 -1.57 -19.37
C ARG A 133 3.74 -2.51 -19.86
N TYR A 134 3.58 -3.81 -19.65
CA TYR A 134 4.56 -4.86 -19.97
C TYR A 134 4.25 -5.57 -21.28
N SER A 135 3.41 -5.01 -22.15
CA SER A 135 3.02 -5.60 -23.44
C SER A 135 4.18 -5.87 -24.38
N ARG A 136 5.32 -5.20 -24.22
CA ARG A 136 6.53 -5.34 -25.03
C ARG A 136 7.66 -6.06 -24.31
N THR A 137 7.47 -6.44 -23.06
CA THR A 137 8.49 -7.12 -22.28
C THR A 137 8.72 -8.54 -22.80
N VAL A 138 9.99 -8.91 -22.92
CA VAL A 138 10.39 -10.27 -23.25
C VAL A 138 10.42 -11.09 -21.98
N PHE A 139 9.42 -11.94 -21.79
CA PHE A 139 9.33 -12.81 -20.63
C PHE A 139 10.28 -14.01 -20.73
N HIS A 140 10.96 -14.32 -19.64
CA HIS A 140 11.99 -15.37 -19.56
C HIS A 140 11.49 -16.74 -20.08
N ARG A 141 10.24 -17.12 -19.79
CA ARG A 141 9.63 -18.35 -20.28
C ARG A 141 8.95 -18.24 -21.66
N GLY A 142 9.12 -17.14 -22.36
CA GLY A 142 8.50 -16.91 -23.68
C GLY A 142 6.98 -16.66 -23.64
N GLN A 143 6.39 -16.56 -22.45
CA GLN A 143 4.97 -16.24 -22.26
C GLN A 143 4.80 -15.32 -21.03
N PRO A 144 3.75 -14.49 -20.99
CA PRO A 144 3.44 -13.67 -19.82
C PRO A 144 3.21 -14.52 -18.56
N PRO A 145 3.41 -13.94 -17.36
CA PRO A 145 3.12 -14.61 -16.11
C PRO A 145 1.62 -14.91 -15.97
N ALA A 146 1.28 -15.91 -15.17
CA ALA A 146 -0.09 -16.12 -14.72
C ALA A 146 -0.51 -15.00 -13.77
N HIS A 147 -1.76 -14.53 -13.87
CA HIS A 147 -2.30 -13.49 -12.99
C HIS A 147 -3.32 -14.06 -12.02
N VAL A 148 -3.33 -13.54 -10.79
CA VAL A 148 -4.37 -13.81 -9.80
C VAL A 148 -4.76 -12.51 -9.11
N VAL A 149 -6.05 -12.33 -8.84
CA VAL A 149 -6.54 -11.23 -8.00
C VAL A 149 -6.80 -11.74 -6.59
N ILE A 150 -6.04 -11.24 -5.64
CA ILE A 150 -6.17 -11.53 -4.22
C ILE A 150 -6.35 -10.18 -3.50
N PRO A 151 -7.52 -9.89 -2.91
CA PRO A 151 -7.74 -8.62 -2.24
C PRO A 151 -6.66 -8.32 -1.19
N HIS A 152 -6.35 -7.04 -1.00
CA HIS A 152 -5.49 -6.65 0.10
C HIS A 152 -6.16 -7.03 1.42
N GLN A 153 -5.50 -7.85 2.23
CA GLN A 153 -6.06 -8.31 3.50
C GLN A 153 -6.40 -7.16 4.46
N ASN A 154 -7.31 -7.42 5.37
CA ASN A 154 -7.72 -6.48 6.40
C ASN A 154 -6.63 -6.30 7.48
N TYR A 155 -6.92 -5.42 8.45
CA TYR A 155 -6.04 -5.11 9.58
C TYR A 155 -6.67 -5.50 10.92
N SER A 156 -7.39 -6.63 10.97
CA SER A 156 -8.07 -7.09 12.18
C SER A 156 -7.11 -7.50 13.29
N SER A 157 -5.83 -7.71 12.99
CA SER A 157 -4.76 -7.94 13.97
C SER A 157 -4.40 -6.70 14.79
N LEU A 158 -4.76 -5.50 14.31
CA LEU A 158 -4.54 -4.26 15.07
C LEU A 158 -5.54 -4.13 16.21
N PRO A 159 -5.13 -3.54 17.36
CA PRO A 159 -6.04 -3.20 18.43
C PRO A 159 -7.22 -2.36 17.94
N SER A 160 -8.41 -2.66 18.44
CA SER A 160 -9.65 -1.94 18.12
C SER A 160 -10.62 -2.00 19.31
N GLY A 161 -11.63 -1.11 19.32
CA GLY A 161 -12.69 -1.14 20.34
C GLY A 161 -12.52 -0.17 21.50
N ILE A 162 -11.61 0.80 21.38
CA ILE A 162 -11.52 1.90 22.37
C ILE A 162 -12.81 2.75 22.39
N GLY A 163 -13.50 2.82 21.26
CA GLY A 163 -14.73 3.60 21.06
C GLY A 163 -14.49 5.06 20.70
N ARG A 164 -15.37 5.57 19.81
CA ARG A 164 -15.27 6.93 19.22
C ARG A 164 -15.04 8.02 20.25
N SER A 165 -15.86 8.09 21.30
CA SER A 165 -15.78 9.18 22.30
C SER A 165 -14.47 9.14 23.09
N ARG A 166 -13.96 7.95 23.44
CA ARG A 166 -12.67 7.84 24.12
C ARG A 166 -11.52 8.19 23.23
N ALA A 167 -11.55 7.74 21.97
CA ALA A 167 -10.54 8.09 20.97
C ALA A 167 -10.49 9.61 20.74
N ARG A 168 -11.65 10.26 20.60
CA ARG A 168 -11.76 11.72 20.45
C ARG A 168 -11.27 12.47 21.69
N ALA A 169 -11.64 12.03 22.87
CA ALA A 169 -11.17 12.63 24.13
C ALA A 169 -9.64 12.56 24.23
N ALA A 170 -9.03 11.40 23.91
CA ALA A 170 -7.58 11.24 23.91
C ALA A 170 -6.85 12.18 22.93
N LEU A 171 -7.47 12.49 21.78
CA LEU A 171 -6.91 13.38 20.76
C LEU A 171 -7.37 14.85 20.91
N GLY A 172 -8.13 15.17 21.94
CA GLY A 172 -8.68 16.52 22.17
C GLY A 172 -9.65 16.98 21.07
N ILE A 173 -10.45 16.06 20.53
CA ILE A 173 -11.42 16.28 19.44
C ILE A 173 -12.83 16.35 20.03
N PRO A 174 -13.62 17.40 19.73
CA PRO A 174 -15.02 17.44 20.17
C PRO A 174 -15.85 16.34 19.55
N ASP A 175 -16.78 15.74 20.32
CA ASP A 175 -17.67 14.70 19.83
C ASP A 175 -18.57 15.14 18.65
N THR A 176 -18.85 16.44 18.56
CA THR A 176 -19.66 17.05 17.50
C THR A 176 -18.88 17.37 16.21
N ALA A 177 -17.56 17.13 16.18
CA ALA A 177 -16.75 17.44 15.01
C ALA A 177 -17.00 16.41 13.89
N ASP A 178 -17.02 16.89 12.63
CA ASP A 178 -16.90 16.08 11.43
C ASP A 178 -15.41 15.89 11.13
N VAL A 179 -14.86 14.70 11.40
CA VAL A 179 -13.43 14.43 11.39
C VAL A 179 -12.98 13.79 10.08
N MET A 180 -12.21 14.56 9.29
CA MET A 180 -11.47 14.06 8.14
C MET A 180 -10.08 13.63 8.60
N LEU A 181 -9.79 12.34 8.49
CA LEU A 181 -8.49 11.76 8.83
C LEU A 181 -7.63 11.59 7.58
N VAL A 182 -6.38 12.02 7.67
CA VAL A 182 -5.28 11.59 6.77
C VAL A 182 -4.34 10.72 7.58
N PHE A 183 -4.25 9.44 7.25
CA PHE A 183 -3.41 8.48 7.96
C PHE A 183 -2.16 8.12 7.17
N GLY A 184 -1.03 7.99 7.87
CA GLY A 184 0.29 7.75 7.29
C GLY A 184 1.03 9.04 6.90
N ALA A 185 2.21 8.88 6.34
CA ALA A 185 3.07 10.01 5.99
C ALA A 185 2.58 10.73 4.73
N ILE A 186 2.59 12.06 4.78
CA ILE A 186 2.51 12.90 3.59
C ILE A 186 3.88 12.86 2.91
N ARG A 187 3.91 12.50 1.63
CA ARG A 187 5.14 12.17 0.89
C ARG A 187 5.68 13.37 0.09
N SER A 188 4.78 14.23 -0.40
CA SER A 188 5.14 15.34 -1.29
C SER A 188 4.41 16.64 -0.95
N ASP A 189 4.89 17.74 -1.50
CA ASP A 189 4.22 19.04 -1.41
C ASP A 189 2.85 19.01 -2.10
N ALA A 190 2.74 18.30 -3.23
CA ALA A 190 1.47 18.14 -3.94
C ALA A 190 0.40 17.44 -3.07
N GLU A 191 0.78 16.38 -2.34
CA GLU A 191 -0.12 15.73 -1.39
C GLU A 191 -0.53 16.66 -0.25
N ARG A 192 0.43 17.42 0.28
CA ARG A 192 0.16 18.40 1.34
C ARG A 192 -0.83 19.47 0.87
N GLU A 193 -0.62 20.00 -0.33
CA GLU A 193 -1.52 20.99 -0.93
C GLU A 193 -2.90 20.40 -1.19
N LEU A 194 -2.97 19.17 -1.70
CA LEU A 194 -4.23 18.46 -1.90
C LEU A 194 -5.01 18.34 -0.59
N VAL A 195 -4.37 17.90 0.50
CA VAL A 195 -5.01 17.79 1.83
C VAL A 195 -5.58 19.14 2.29
N LEU A 196 -4.76 20.18 2.23
CA LEU A 196 -5.18 21.51 2.72
C LEU A 196 -6.26 22.14 1.83
N ASN A 197 -6.16 22.00 0.50
CA ASN A 197 -7.14 22.53 -0.43
C ASN A 197 -8.47 21.79 -0.32
N THR A 198 -8.42 20.45 -0.27
CA THR A 198 -9.60 19.63 -0.01
C THR A 198 -10.30 20.04 1.29
N PHE A 199 -9.54 20.12 2.39
CA PHE A 199 -10.11 20.51 3.68
C PHE A 199 -10.71 21.93 3.68
N ARG A 200 -10.11 22.87 2.96
CA ARG A 200 -10.70 24.23 2.82
C ARG A 200 -12.02 24.19 2.05
N ALA A 201 -12.07 23.41 0.98
CA ALA A 201 -13.25 23.28 0.11
C ALA A 201 -14.43 22.52 0.74
N VAL A 202 -14.18 21.65 1.73
CA VAL A 202 -15.24 20.97 2.49
C VAL A 202 -16.17 21.98 3.15
N GLU A 203 -17.49 21.78 3.03
CA GLU A 203 -18.52 22.72 3.52
C GLU A 203 -19.04 22.40 4.92
N ALA A 204 -18.77 21.15 5.43
CA ALA A 204 -19.23 20.73 6.75
C ALA A 204 -18.85 21.77 7.84
N PRO A 205 -19.83 22.29 8.63
CA PRO A 205 -19.62 23.42 9.52
C PRO A 205 -18.69 23.12 10.69
N ASN A 206 -18.71 21.88 11.19
CA ASN A 206 -17.89 21.42 12.31
C ASN A 206 -16.69 20.60 11.86
N LYS A 207 -16.23 20.79 10.62
CA LYS A 207 -15.10 20.04 10.07
C LYS A 207 -13.83 20.20 10.89
N LEU A 208 -13.12 19.06 11.07
CA LEU A 208 -11.81 18.99 11.71
C LEU A 208 -10.88 18.10 10.87
N LEU A 209 -9.68 18.58 10.62
CA LEU A 209 -8.63 17.83 9.95
C LEU A 209 -7.71 17.18 10.98
N LEU A 210 -7.70 15.85 11.00
CA LEU A 210 -6.81 15.02 11.80
C LEU A 210 -5.75 14.40 10.89
N VAL A 211 -4.47 14.61 11.20
CA VAL A 211 -3.36 14.03 10.43
C VAL A 211 -2.44 13.27 11.35
N SER A 212 -2.23 11.96 11.05
CA SER A 212 -1.43 11.07 11.89
C SER A 212 0.07 11.28 11.76
N ARG A 213 0.54 11.82 10.61
CA ARG A 213 1.96 12.12 10.40
C ARG A 213 2.13 13.27 9.40
N TRP A 214 2.08 14.49 9.90
CA TRP A 214 2.34 15.66 9.09
C TRP A 214 3.83 15.83 8.84
N ARG A 215 4.23 15.91 7.58
CA ARG A 215 5.59 16.31 7.19
C ARG A 215 5.56 17.76 6.69
N GLU A 216 6.43 18.56 7.26
CA GLU A 216 6.82 19.81 6.65
C GLU A 216 8.07 19.54 5.81
N ASN A 217 8.07 19.97 4.54
CA ASN A 217 9.26 19.88 3.72
C ASN A 217 10.38 20.71 4.33
N LEU A 218 11.34 20.02 4.87
CA LEU A 218 12.60 20.56 5.29
C LEU A 218 13.61 20.32 4.15
N ALA A 219 13.52 21.10 3.07
CA ALA A 219 14.70 21.25 2.24
C ALA A 219 15.84 21.70 3.18
N PRO A 220 17.06 21.12 3.08
CA PRO A 220 18.18 21.55 3.89
C PRO A 220 18.47 23.02 3.61
N VAL A 221 17.96 23.89 4.47
CA VAL A 221 18.09 25.33 4.33
C VAL A 221 18.88 25.81 5.52
N SER A 222 19.96 26.52 5.25
CA SER A 222 20.74 27.25 6.24
C SER A 222 19.84 27.91 7.29
N TRP A 223 20.13 27.68 8.55
CA TRP A 223 19.32 28.07 9.70
C TRP A 223 19.03 29.61 9.86
N ILE A 224 19.67 30.43 9.05
CA ILE A 224 19.58 31.92 9.03
C ILE A 224 18.41 32.42 8.15
N ARG A 225 17.59 31.57 7.51
CA ARG A 225 16.62 31.98 6.51
C ARG A 225 15.18 32.10 7.03
N LEU A 226 14.50 33.15 6.58
CA LEU A 226 13.07 33.49 6.82
C LEU A 226 12.10 32.29 6.73
N LYS A 227 12.42 31.25 5.95
CA LYS A 227 11.62 30.03 5.81
C LYS A 227 11.41 29.26 7.12
N TYR A 228 12.37 29.29 8.07
CA TYR A 228 12.19 28.65 9.39
C TYR A 228 11.15 29.38 10.24
N TRP A 229 11.17 30.70 10.22
CA TRP A 229 10.17 31.51 10.92
C TRP A 229 8.77 31.27 10.34
N ILE A 230 8.63 31.21 9.00
CA ILE A 230 7.36 30.92 8.33
C ILE A 230 6.88 29.53 8.71
N ARG A 231 7.75 28.52 8.72
CA ARG A 231 7.42 27.16 9.15
C ARG A 231 6.92 27.14 10.59
N ASP A 232 7.63 27.77 11.50
CA ASP A 232 7.30 27.74 12.92
C ASP A 232 6.01 28.52 13.20
N LEU A 233 5.76 29.59 12.46
CA LEU A 233 4.48 30.31 12.48
C LEU A 233 3.33 29.45 11.93
N THR A 234 3.56 28.68 10.88
CA THR A 234 2.58 27.75 10.30
C THR A 234 2.26 26.61 11.28
N ARG A 235 3.27 26.05 11.96
CA ARG A 235 3.07 25.06 13.04
C ARG A 235 2.27 25.64 14.18
N LEU A 236 2.63 26.84 14.61
CA LEU A 236 1.94 27.53 15.67
C LEU A 236 0.47 27.80 15.29
N TYR A 237 0.22 28.25 14.06
CA TYR A 237 -1.14 28.44 13.53
C TYR A 237 -1.94 27.13 13.60
N HIS A 238 -1.43 26.03 13.04
CA HIS A 238 -2.13 24.76 13.06
C HIS A 238 -2.33 24.21 14.48
N ARG A 239 -1.35 24.40 15.38
CA ARG A 239 -1.43 23.96 16.78
C ARG A 239 -2.54 24.67 17.56
N PHE A 240 -2.74 25.96 17.32
CA PHE A 240 -3.74 26.76 18.04
C PHE A 240 -5.08 26.85 17.31
N HIS A 241 -5.13 26.48 16.04
CA HIS A 241 -6.36 26.56 15.29
C HIS A 241 -7.29 25.36 15.61
N ARG A 242 -8.51 25.63 16.02
CA ARG A 242 -9.48 24.66 16.52
C ARG A 242 -9.84 23.52 15.54
N ARG A 243 -9.64 23.73 14.23
CA ARG A 243 -9.99 22.78 13.14
C ARG A 243 -8.86 21.85 12.72
N TYR A 244 -7.67 21.96 13.31
CA TYR A 244 -6.52 21.14 12.95
C TYR A 244 -5.98 20.35 14.14
N ARG A 245 -5.66 19.08 13.90
CA ARG A 245 -4.95 18.20 14.84
C ARG A 245 -3.86 17.48 14.06
N PHE A 246 -2.65 17.98 14.15
CA PHE A 246 -1.51 17.41 13.44
C PHE A 246 -0.56 16.74 14.41
N ASN A 247 -0.29 15.47 14.15
CA ASN A 247 0.82 14.74 14.77
C ASN A 247 2.04 14.79 13.82
N TYR A 248 3.22 14.87 14.39
CA TYR A 248 4.50 14.95 13.65
C TYR A 248 5.36 13.71 13.87
N ALA A 249 5.05 12.91 14.87
CA ALA A 249 5.73 11.67 15.19
C ALA A 249 5.16 10.47 14.39
N PHE A 250 5.86 9.37 14.42
CA PHE A 250 5.31 8.08 13.98
C PHE A 250 4.17 7.68 14.93
N VAL A 251 3.14 7.06 14.40
CA VAL A 251 2.03 6.49 15.17
C VAL A 251 2.29 4.99 15.30
N GLU A 252 2.44 4.54 16.52
CA GLU A 252 2.61 3.12 16.81
C GLU A 252 1.33 2.34 16.47
N GLU A 253 1.47 1.04 16.20
CA GLU A 253 0.34 0.17 15.87
C GLU A 253 -0.75 0.19 16.94
N ALA A 254 -0.38 0.20 18.21
CA ALA A 254 -1.31 0.27 19.35
C ALA A 254 -2.18 1.53 19.33
N ASP A 255 -1.66 2.64 18.81
CA ASP A 255 -2.33 3.93 18.76
C ASP A 255 -3.12 4.15 17.46
N THR A 256 -2.98 3.26 16.46
CA THR A 256 -3.71 3.35 15.18
C THR A 256 -5.22 3.43 15.43
N GLN A 257 -5.74 2.66 16.38
CA GLN A 257 -7.15 2.68 16.75
C GLN A 257 -7.66 4.05 17.20
N LEU A 258 -6.81 4.87 17.86
CA LEU A 258 -7.20 6.23 18.30
C LEU A 258 -7.56 7.11 17.10
N TYR A 259 -6.75 7.06 16.05
CA TYR A 259 -6.98 7.84 14.83
C TYR A 259 -8.18 7.31 14.05
N MET A 260 -8.22 5.99 13.85
CA MET A 260 -9.28 5.36 13.08
C MET A 260 -10.64 5.49 13.75
N GLU A 261 -10.75 5.28 15.06
CA GLU A 261 -12.03 5.37 15.76
C GLU A 261 -12.48 6.82 16.01
N ALA A 262 -11.56 7.79 16.06
CA ALA A 262 -11.91 9.21 16.13
C ALA A 262 -12.47 9.77 14.82
N ALA A 263 -12.14 9.17 13.69
CA ALA A 263 -12.47 9.64 12.34
C ALA A 263 -13.91 9.31 11.93
N ASP A 264 -14.48 10.14 11.06
CA ASP A 264 -15.70 9.87 10.30
C ASP A 264 -15.36 9.43 8.89
N VAL A 265 -14.40 10.12 8.26
CA VAL A 265 -13.94 9.90 6.90
C VAL A 265 -12.42 9.71 6.92
N LEU A 266 -11.93 8.65 6.27
CA LEU A 266 -10.52 8.49 5.94
C LEU A 266 -10.29 9.01 4.52
N PHE A 267 -9.46 10.06 4.40
CA PHE A 267 -9.09 10.66 3.12
C PHE A 267 -7.73 10.17 2.65
N ILE A 268 -7.65 9.68 1.41
CA ILE A 268 -6.41 9.22 0.76
C ILE A 268 -5.90 10.33 -0.16
N PRO A 269 -4.89 11.12 0.25
CA PRO A 269 -4.41 12.28 -0.48
C PRO A 269 -3.41 11.89 -1.59
N ARG A 270 -3.77 10.95 -2.43
CA ARG A 270 -2.97 10.50 -3.57
C ARG A 270 -3.66 10.89 -4.85
N LEU A 271 -2.91 11.36 -5.86
CA LEU A 271 -3.50 11.64 -7.17
C LEU A 271 -3.48 10.38 -8.04
N PHE A 272 -2.31 9.76 -8.15
CA PHE A 272 -2.12 8.56 -8.94
C PHE A 272 -1.50 7.47 -8.07
N VAL A 273 -2.29 6.48 -7.71
CA VAL A 273 -1.87 5.37 -6.85
C VAL A 273 -2.53 4.08 -7.32
N LEU A 274 -1.73 3.04 -7.53
CA LEU A 274 -2.24 1.74 -7.94
C LEU A 274 -3.11 1.16 -6.82
N ASN A 275 -2.52 1.01 -5.64
CA ASN A 275 -3.13 0.42 -4.46
C ASN A 275 -2.78 1.20 -3.19
N SER A 276 -3.61 1.07 -2.16
CA SER A 276 -3.37 1.70 -0.86
C SER A 276 -3.93 0.87 0.28
N GLY A 277 -3.07 0.36 1.15
CA GLY A 277 -3.46 -0.34 2.36
C GLY A 277 -4.36 0.50 3.29
N ASN A 278 -4.35 1.83 3.18
CA ASN A 278 -5.26 2.69 3.93
C ASN A 278 -6.74 2.48 3.55
N VAL A 279 -7.05 1.99 2.32
CA VAL A 279 -8.43 1.65 1.97
C VAL A 279 -8.93 0.54 2.88
N THR A 280 -8.23 -0.60 2.88
CA THR A 280 -8.62 -1.75 3.71
C THR A 280 -8.48 -1.46 5.20
N LEU A 281 -7.51 -0.64 5.62
CA LEU A 281 -7.40 -0.17 7.00
C LEU A 281 -8.64 0.62 7.43
N GLY A 282 -9.05 1.63 6.65
CA GLY A 282 -10.26 2.40 6.94
C GLY A 282 -11.52 1.53 6.98
N MET A 283 -11.64 0.61 6.03
CA MET A 283 -12.79 -0.32 5.95
C MET A 283 -12.79 -1.30 7.14
N THR A 284 -11.64 -1.79 7.59
CA THR A 284 -11.53 -2.64 8.79
C THR A 284 -12.11 -1.94 10.02
N PHE A 285 -11.89 -0.65 10.15
CA PHE A 285 -12.45 0.16 11.25
C PHE A 285 -13.84 0.72 10.97
N GLY A 286 -14.48 0.32 9.86
CA GLY A 286 -15.83 0.76 9.49
C GLY A 286 -15.91 2.24 9.15
N ARG A 287 -14.86 2.82 8.62
CA ARG A 287 -14.85 4.21 8.15
C ARG A 287 -15.34 4.30 6.71
N VAL A 288 -15.93 5.42 6.38
CA VAL A 288 -16.09 5.82 4.98
C VAL A 288 -14.72 6.26 4.48
N VAL A 289 -14.31 5.76 3.32
CA VAL A 289 -13.03 6.07 2.72
C VAL A 289 -13.24 6.94 1.49
N VAL A 290 -12.51 8.03 1.38
CA VAL A 290 -12.53 8.92 0.20
C VAL A 290 -11.15 8.90 -0.44
N GLY A 291 -11.07 8.61 -1.71
CA GLY A 291 -9.78 8.50 -2.42
C GLY A 291 -9.88 8.85 -3.90
N PRO A 292 -8.74 8.79 -4.61
CA PRO A 292 -8.71 9.07 -6.04
C PRO A 292 -9.42 7.97 -6.83
N ASP A 293 -10.07 8.36 -7.92
CA ASP A 293 -10.59 7.44 -8.93
C ASP A 293 -9.45 6.97 -9.85
N SER A 294 -8.59 6.11 -9.30
CA SER A 294 -7.44 5.55 -10.00
C SER A 294 -7.28 4.07 -9.69
N TRP A 295 -7.10 3.27 -10.71
CA TRP A 295 -6.84 1.83 -10.70
C TRP A 295 -7.57 1.07 -9.58
N ASP A 296 -6.85 0.30 -8.75
CA ASP A 296 -7.43 -0.54 -7.70
C ASP A 296 -8.15 0.29 -6.64
N VAL A 297 -7.60 1.45 -6.25
CA VAL A 297 -8.23 2.34 -5.26
C VAL A 297 -9.60 2.82 -5.75
N GLY A 298 -9.66 3.35 -6.97
CA GLY A 298 -10.90 3.86 -7.54
C GLY A 298 -11.95 2.76 -7.75
N SER A 299 -11.53 1.61 -8.29
CA SER A 299 -12.42 0.47 -8.49
C SER A 299 -13.04 0.00 -7.17
N LEU A 300 -12.19 -0.26 -6.17
CA LEU A 300 -12.63 -0.75 -4.88
C LEU A 300 -13.58 0.23 -4.16
N LEU A 301 -13.25 1.53 -4.18
CA LEU A 301 -14.10 2.54 -3.55
C LEU A 301 -15.47 2.64 -4.22
N ARG A 302 -15.54 2.62 -5.56
CA ARG A 302 -16.81 2.64 -6.29
C ARG A 302 -17.66 1.40 -6.01
N GLU A 303 -17.07 0.22 -6.08
CA GLU A 303 -17.74 -1.06 -5.85
C GLU A 303 -18.34 -1.16 -4.44
N THR A 304 -17.71 -0.50 -3.48
CA THR A 304 -18.15 -0.51 -2.07
C THR A 304 -18.97 0.72 -1.67
N GLY A 305 -19.36 1.57 -2.65
CA GLY A 305 -20.17 2.76 -2.41
C GLY A 305 -19.47 3.89 -1.66
N ASN A 306 -18.14 3.86 -1.64
CA ASN A 306 -17.35 4.93 -1.07
C ASN A 306 -17.11 6.05 -2.11
N PRO A 307 -17.05 7.34 -1.69
CA PRO A 307 -16.85 8.42 -2.62
C PRO A 307 -15.42 8.44 -3.21
N VAL A 308 -15.36 8.79 -4.50
CA VAL A 308 -14.08 9.01 -5.20
C VAL A 308 -14.00 10.45 -5.70
N PHE A 309 -12.78 10.94 -5.90
CA PHE A 309 -12.50 12.19 -6.59
C PHE A 309 -11.67 11.96 -7.85
N ASP A 310 -11.86 12.81 -8.85
CA ASP A 310 -11.08 12.75 -10.09
C ASP A 310 -9.64 13.26 -9.84
N PRO A 311 -8.60 12.42 -9.97
CA PRO A 311 -7.22 12.84 -9.74
C PRO A 311 -6.73 13.89 -10.73
N ARG A 312 -7.38 14.04 -11.90
CA ARG A 312 -7.09 15.08 -12.90
C ARG A 312 -7.79 16.41 -12.56
N ARG A 313 -8.78 16.37 -11.67
CA ARG A 313 -9.54 17.52 -11.17
C ARG A 313 -9.58 17.49 -9.63
N PRO A 314 -8.45 17.80 -8.96
CA PRO A 314 -8.31 17.68 -7.51
C PRO A 314 -9.33 18.48 -6.71
N GLU A 315 -9.92 19.52 -7.30
CA GLU A 315 -11.01 20.32 -6.71
C GLU A 315 -12.27 19.49 -6.43
N THR A 316 -12.45 18.33 -7.08
CA THR A 316 -13.57 17.43 -6.81
C THR A 316 -13.43 16.69 -5.47
N ALA A 317 -12.27 16.74 -4.82
CA ALA A 317 -12.02 16.06 -3.56
C ALA A 317 -12.82 16.67 -2.38
N GLY A 318 -13.02 17.99 -2.36
CA GLY A 318 -13.85 18.63 -1.33
C GLY A 318 -15.28 18.10 -1.29
N PRO A 319 -16.03 18.20 -2.41
CA PRO A 319 -17.37 17.61 -2.54
C PRO A 319 -17.42 16.10 -2.22
N ALA A 320 -16.39 15.33 -2.61
CA ALA A 320 -16.32 13.91 -2.28
C ALA A 320 -16.20 13.67 -0.76
N VAL A 321 -15.44 14.49 -0.04
CA VAL A 321 -15.36 14.42 1.43
C VAL A 321 -16.67 14.84 2.08
N ASP A 322 -17.40 15.86 1.58
CA ASP A 322 -18.73 16.24 2.09
C ASP A 322 -19.74 15.10 1.92
N MET A 323 -19.71 14.41 0.78
CA MET A 323 -20.49 13.19 0.58
C MET A 323 -20.07 12.10 1.57
N GLY A 324 -18.76 11.93 1.79
CA GLY A 324 -18.23 11.00 2.78
C GLY A 324 -18.75 11.26 4.19
N PHE A 325 -18.84 12.51 4.62
CA PHE A 325 -19.44 12.87 5.91
C PHE A 325 -20.93 12.58 5.98
N GLN A 326 -21.68 12.77 4.88
CA GLN A 326 -23.08 12.38 4.82
C GLN A 326 -23.23 10.87 5.01
N LEU A 327 -22.50 10.07 4.24
CA LEU A 327 -22.53 8.60 4.35
C LEU A 327 -22.07 8.09 5.73
N ALA A 328 -21.10 8.76 6.35
CA ALA A 328 -20.67 8.44 7.69
C ALA A 328 -21.77 8.67 8.74
N ARG A 329 -22.56 9.74 8.60
CA ARG A 329 -23.73 10.00 9.46
C ARG A 329 -24.85 8.98 9.26
N GLU A 330 -25.09 8.55 8.03
CA GLU A 330 -26.05 7.47 7.70
C GLU A 330 -25.58 6.10 8.23
N GLY A 331 -24.28 5.87 8.26
CA GLY A 331 -23.61 4.73 8.84
C GLY A 331 -23.75 3.41 8.06
N SER A 332 -24.46 3.38 6.94
CA SER A 332 -24.66 2.15 6.14
C SER A 332 -23.38 1.71 5.45
N VAL A 333 -22.70 2.64 4.76
CA VAL A 333 -21.42 2.36 4.04
C VAL A 333 -20.34 1.91 5.01
N GLY A 334 -20.15 2.61 6.14
CA GLY A 334 -19.15 2.20 7.11
C GLY A 334 -19.39 0.80 7.69
N ARG A 335 -20.65 0.43 7.96
CA ARG A 335 -20.99 -0.94 8.41
C ARG A 335 -20.71 -1.98 7.31
N ALA A 336 -21.10 -1.70 6.05
CA ALA A 336 -20.85 -2.58 4.93
C ALA A 336 -19.33 -2.77 4.69
N ASN A 337 -18.55 -1.67 4.73
CA ASN A 337 -17.10 -1.70 4.65
C ASN A 337 -16.50 -2.64 5.70
N ARG A 338 -16.90 -2.48 6.97
CA ARG A 338 -16.39 -3.32 8.06
C ARG A 338 -16.78 -4.78 7.88
N GLN A 339 -18.01 -5.04 7.51
CA GLN A 339 -18.47 -6.41 7.25
C GLN A 339 -17.64 -7.04 6.16
N LEU A 340 -17.53 -6.41 4.98
CA LEU A 340 -16.74 -6.92 3.86
C LEU A 340 -15.29 -7.19 4.25
N ALA A 341 -14.62 -6.21 4.91
CA ALA A 341 -13.25 -6.36 5.33
C ALA A 341 -13.06 -7.56 6.29
N LEU A 342 -13.98 -7.76 7.24
CA LEU A 342 -13.84 -8.81 8.25
C LEU A 342 -14.32 -10.19 7.81
N THR A 343 -15.12 -10.29 6.72
CA THR A 343 -15.64 -11.59 6.24
C THR A 343 -14.95 -12.08 4.98
N GLU A 344 -14.50 -11.17 4.09
CA GLU A 344 -13.99 -11.56 2.76
C GLU A 344 -12.48 -11.32 2.58
N TRP A 345 -11.89 -10.44 3.42
CA TRP A 345 -10.49 -10.04 3.27
C TRP A 345 -9.65 -10.39 4.49
N THR A 346 -9.95 -11.50 5.14
CA THR A 346 -9.14 -11.96 6.26
C THR A 346 -7.76 -12.41 5.78
N ALA A 347 -6.74 -12.28 6.62
CA ALA A 347 -5.40 -12.76 6.29
C ALA A 347 -5.41 -14.25 5.95
N GLU A 348 -6.23 -15.03 6.65
CA GLU A 348 -6.43 -16.47 6.40
C GLU A 348 -6.94 -16.75 4.98
N GLN A 349 -8.00 -16.04 4.54
CA GLN A 349 -8.57 -16.23 3.20
C GLN A 349 -7.61 -15.76 2.11
N CYS A 350 -6.92 -14.65 2.32
CA CYS A 350 -5.90 -14.18 1.39
C CYS A 350 -4.75 -15.17 1.29
N ALA A 351 -4.23 -15.67 2.41
CA ALA A 351 -3.19 -16.69 2.43
C ALA A 351 -3.62 -18.00 1.75
N ALA A 352 -4.88 -18.42 1.91
CA ALA A 352 -5.41 -19.59 1.19
C ALA A 352 -5.34 -19.37 -0.33
N ARG A 353 -5.76 -18.21 -0.84
CA ARG A 353 -5.69 -17.88 -2.27
C ARG A 353 -4.25 -17.80 -2.79
N TYR A 354 -3.31 -17.26 -2.00
CA TYR A 354 -1.87 -17.30 -2.34
C TYR A 354 -1.36 -18.75 -2.42
N PHE A 355 -1.72 -19.57 -1.45
CA PHE A 355 -1.31 -20.99 -1.43
C PHE A 355 -1.85 -21.77 -2.63
N ASP A 356 -3.13 -21.59 -2.97
CA ASP A 356 -3.75 -22.20 -4.15
C ASP A 356 -3.04 -21.75 -5.44
N PHE A 357 -2.68 -20.47 -5.53
CA PHE A 357 -1.94 -19.95 -6.66
C PHE A 357 -0.53 -20.56 -6.76
N PHE A 358 0.18 -20.67 -5.64
CA PHE A 358 1.49 -21.34 -5.61
C PHE A 358 1.40 -22.80 -6.05
N GLN A 359 0.38 -23.52 -5.60
CA GLN A 359 0.15 -24.91 -6.01
C GLN A 359 -0.13 -25.03 -7.52
N ALA A 360 -0.96 -24.15 -8.07
CA ALA A 360 -1.28 -24.14 -9.49
C ALA A 360 -0.02 -23.93 -10.37
N LEU A 361 0.87 -23.03 -9.96
CA LEU A 361 2.14 -22.79 -10.65
C LEU A 361 3.09 -24.01 -10.53
N GLY A 362 3.14 -24.66 -9.38
CA GLY A 362 3.96 -25.85 -9.14
C GLY A 362 3.50 -27.07 -9.96
N ALA A 363 2.20 -27.31 -10.03
CA ALA A 363 1.62 -28.42 -10.81
C ALA A 363 1.87 -28.27 -12.33
N GLY A 364 1.84 -27.04 -12.85
CA GLY A 364 2.17 -26.76 -14.25
C GLY A 364 3.62 -27.14 -14.63
N ALA A 365 4.55 -27.11 -13.67
CA ALA A 365 5.93 -27.50 -13.88
C ALA A 365 6.09 -29.01 -14.07
N GLN A 366 5.35 -29.82 -13.32
CA GLN A 366 5.42 -31.28 -13.40
C GLN A 366 4.79 -31.81 -14.69
N ALA A 367 3.72 -31.17 -15.18
CA ALA A 367 3.08 -31.53 -16.44
C ALA A 367 3.97 -31.25 -17.67
N GLY A 368 4.74 -30.15 -17.64
CA GLY A 368 5.69 -29.81 -18.72
C GLY A 368 6.93 -30.72 -18.77
N ALA A 369 7.40 -31.21 -17.62
CA ALA A 369 8.56 -32.09 -17.55
C ALA A 369 8.25 -33.50 -18.06
N THR A 370 7.00 -33.96 -17.95
CA THR A 370 6.57 -35.29 -18.45
C THR A 370 6.35 -35.35 -19.98
N THR A 371 6.15 -34.22 -20.63
CA THR A 371 5.96 -34.15 -22.09
C THR A 371 7.27 -33.98 -22.89
N SER A 372 8.38 -33.62 -22.23
CA SER A 372 9.69 -33.43 -22.88
C SER A 372 10.53 -34.73 -22.95
N ASN A 373 10.06 -35.82 -22.38
CA ASN A 373 10.75 -37.15 -22.38
C ASN A 373 10.06 -38.20 -23.25
N LYS A 374 9.41 -37.79 -24.35
CA LYS A 374 8.89 -38.71 -25.36
C LYS A 374 9.46 -38.41 -26.74
#